data_d8b52578a0fe1a0738288e3fc3a7716d
#
_entry.id   d8b52578a0fe1a0738288e3fc3a7716d
#
_cell.length_a   1.000
_cell.length_b   1.000
_cell.length_c   1.000
_cell.angle_alpha   90.00
_cell.angle_beta   90.00
_cell.angle_gamma   90.00
#
_symmetry.space_group_name_H-M   'P 1'
#
loop_
_entity.id
_entity.type
_entity.pdbx_description
1 polymer ?
#
loop_
_entity_poly.entity_id
_entity_poly.type
_entity_poly.pdbx_seq_one_letter_code
_entity_poly.pdbx_strand_id
1 'polypeptide(L)'
;MKHSNFITHRNNEIIFLFTLLIIVSGCSIQKRSVSVGAYPKEQPKVPSPDASAAQVPDGYKVEVFMKDLLWPSSIDFDESGNVYVAEAGYVYGDPIAPAQILRITPDGQITRLADGFNGPITDILWHKSQLYVSHKGKISSLTPDGKVTDLVTGLPSYGDHHNNQMTIGPDGKIYFGQGVATNSGIVGLDNVYPYLWLLLWPDVHDVPAHDIRLTGESFLTPQPNNVLARQGRLLSLGSNVTYAVTSVFNRNKNKSLLVRTRAFQSFGEKAKTVKGQVKASGTILRMNTDGSGLEVYAWGLRNPFGVMWGPDGQLYATDNAYDERGSRPIANATDNILQVKQNGWYGFPDYSSGIPVTDPQFRSKRGPRIKFLMKDHPPVEQPWMTRPKNSAATKFDFSSSNSFGYKGQMFLAEFGSATPLTGDKNTTGYTVVTIDPATKQAQPFLRTKANSQQQGEGNTAGPRRPVDCKFSPDGEVLYVVDIGVIGFDLAGAGPFPSPVAGTGVIWRITKQGTNASGPPANLSAMPPKTNIK
;
A
#
# COMPACT_ATOMS: atom_id res chain seq x y z
N MET A 1 -19.91 -22.69 61.17
CA MET A 1 -20.07 -21.56 60.23
C MET A 1 -18.77 -20.78 59.92
N LYS A 2 -17.56 -21.27 60.19
CA LYS A 2 -16.30 -20.53 59.93
C LYS A 2 -15.47 -21.09 58.76
N HIS A 3 -15.82 -22.22 58.17
CA HIS A 3 -15.06 -22.82 57.06
C HIS A 3 -15.55 -22.43 55.66
N SER A 4 -16.75 -21.91 55.51
CA SER A 4 -17.32 -21.54 54.20
C SER A 4 -16.77 -20.20 53.65
N ASN A 5 -16.38 -19.24 54.51
CA ASN A 5 -15.92 -17.93 54.07
C ASN A 5 -14.44 -17.91 53.58
N PHE A 6 -13.65 -18.90 53.97
CA PHE A 6 -12.24 -18.98 53.59
C PHE A 6 -12.03 -19.49 52.16
N ILE A 7 -12.93 -20.36 51.71
CA ILE A 7 -12.86 -20.94 50.35
C ILE A 7 -13.35 -19.95 49.31
N THR A 8 -14.39 -19.17 49.63
CA THR A 8 -14.88 -18.14 48.72
C THR A 8 -13.91 -16.96 48.53
N HIS A 9 -13.18 -16.57 49.60
CA HIS A 9 -12.18 -15.50 49.49
C HIS A 9 -10.99 -15.93 48.63
N ARG A 10 -10.50 -17.14 48.81
CA ARG A 10 -9.38 -17.70 48.05
C ARG A 10 -9.70 -17.92 46.57
N ASN A 11 -10.93 -18.27 46.21
CA ASN A 11 -11.36 -18.40 44.84
C ASN A 11 -11.52 -17.04 44.15
N ASN A 12 -11.94 -16.02 44.87
CA ASN A 12 -12.01 -14.65 44.31
C ASN A 12 -10.62 -14.03 44.08
N GLU A 13 -9.65 -14.32 44.94
CA GLU A 13 -8.27 -13.87 44.72
C GLU A 13 -7.61 -14.58 43.54
N ILE A 14 -7.85 -15.87 43.37
CA ILE A 14 -7.36 -16.66 42.23
C ILE A 14 -7.99 -16.18 40.94
N ILE A 15 -9.29 -15.91 40.91
CA ILE A 15 -9.99 -15.32 39.75
C ILE A 15 -9.45 -13.93 39.44
N PHE A 16 -9.22 -13.09 40.46
CA PHE A 16 -8.66 -11.74 40.29
C PHE A 16 -7.21 -11.78 39.76
N LEU A 17 -6.39 -12.70 40.27
CA LEU A 17 -5.02 -12.90 39.77
C LEU A 17 -5.02 -13.41 38.32
N PHE A 18 -5.93 -14.32 37.96
CA PHE A 18 -6.07 -14.82 36.60
C PHE A 18 -6.57 -13.73 35.65
N THR A 19 -7.51 -12.89 36.09
CA THR A 19 -8.02 -11.76 35.30
C THR A 19 -6.92 -10.69 35.13
N LEU A 20 -6.14 -10.42 36.18
CA LEU A 20 -4.99 -9.51 36.13
C LEU A 20 -3.88 -10.03 35.21
N LEU A 21 -3.60 -11.35 35.23
CA LEU A 21 -2.63 -11.98 34.30
C LEU A 21 -3.09 -11.87 32.85
N ILE A 22 -4.39 -12.01 32.58
CA ILE A 22 -4.96 -11.88 31.22
C ILE A 22 -4.86 -10.42 30.76
N ILE A 23 -5.13 -9.45 31.65
CA ILE A 23 -5.01 -8.01 31.33
C ILE A 23 -3.55 -7.63 31.09
N VAL A 24 -2.62 -8.09 31.91
CA VAL A 24 -1.17 -7.83 31.74
C VAL A 24 -0.62 -8.52 30.49
N SER A 25 -1.09 -9.73 30.19
CA SER A 25 -0.76 -10.43 28.94
C SER A 25 -1.34 -9.72 27.72
N GLY A 26 -2.57 -9.20 27.82
CA GLY A 26 -3.20 -8.39 26.78
C GLY A 26 -2.43 -7.09 26.48
N CYS A 27 -1.96 -6.38 27.52
CA CYS A 27 -1.14 -5.18 27.34
C CYS A 27 0.25 -5.46 26.76
N SER A 28 0.82 -6.65 27.00
CA SER A 28 2.10 -7.04 26.39
C SER A 28 1.95 -7.46 24.92
N ILE A 29 0.77 -7.98 24.53
CA ILE A 29 0.44 -8.31 23.15
C ILE A 29 0.22 -7.04 22.32
N GLN A 30 -0.30 -5.97 22.90
CA GLN A 30 -0.42 -4.68 22.20
C GLN A 30 0.93 -4.03 21.84
N LYS A 31 2.01 -4.39 22.50
CA LYS A 31 3.37 -3.89 22.20
C LYS A 31 4.16 -4.79 21.27
N ARG A 32 3.70 -6.01 20.99
CA ARG A 32 4.32 -6.87 19.98
C ARG A 32 3.52 -6.70 18.70
N SER A 33 4.11 -6.00 17.75
CA SER A 33 3.69 -6.06 16.36
C SER A 33 3.55 -7.55 15.99
N VAL A 34 2.35 -7.97 15.64
CA VAL A 34 2.13 -9.31 15.11
C VAL A 34 2.64 -9.27 13.68
N SER A 35 3.86 -9.72 13.45
CA SER A 35 4.37 -9.87 12.09
C SER A 35 3.49 -10.88 11.37
N VAL A 36 2.81 -10.46 10.35
CA VAL A 36 1.81 -11.22 9.62
C VAL A 36 2.40 -11.92 8.40
N GLY A 37 3.63 -11.82 8.15
CA GLY A 37 4.37 -12.69 7.26
C GLY A 37 5.43 -13.39 8.09
N ALA A 38 5.37 -14.69 8.27
CA ALA A 38 6.54 -15.40 8.72
C ALA A 38 7.62 -15.15 7.66
N TYR A 39 8.61 -14.34 8.00
CA TYR A 39 9.79 -14.20 7.16
C TYR A 39 10.35 -15.61 6.94
N PRO A 40 10.47 -16.09 5.70
CA PRO A 40 10.90 -17.47 5.46
C PRO A 40 12.26 -17.69 6.13
N LYS A 41 12.42 -18.76 6.90
CA LYS A 41 13.71 -19.10 7.52
C LYS A 41 14.81 -19.29 6.49
N GLU A 42 14.44 -19.77 5.31
CA GLU A 42 15.32 -19.87 4.14
C GLU A 42 14.77 -18.95 3.05
N GLN A 43 15.58 -17.98 2.66
CA GLN A 43 15.24 -17.09 1.55
C GLN A 43 15.38 -17.86 0.23
N PRO A 44 14.41 -17.77 -0.69
CA PRO A 44 14.56 -18.37 -2.00
C PRO A 44 15.79 -17.75 -2.71
N LYS A 45 16.53 -18.60 -3.42
CA LYS A 45 17.66 -18.12 -4.24
C LYS A 45 17.10 -17.32 -5.42
N VAL A 46 17.37 -16.04 -5.43
CA VAL A 46 16.92 -15.11 -6.46
C VAL A 46 18.12 -14.73 -7.33
N PRO A 47 17.99 -14.71 -8.67
CA PRO A 47 19.05 -14.23 -9.55
C PRO A 47 19.46 -12.79 -9.21
N SER A 48 20.75 -12.51 -9.22
CA SER A 48 21.23 -11.13 -9.08
C SER A 48 20.72 -10.26 -10.24
N PRO A 49 20.42 -8.97 -10.00
CA PRO A 49 19.96 -8.08 -11.05
C PRO A 49 21.02 -7.94 -12.15
N ASP A 50 20.58 -8.04 -13.39
CA ASP A 50 21.40 -7.92 -14.60
C ASP A 50 20.67 -7.06 -15.63
N ALA A 51 21.28 -5.94 -16.00
CA ALA A 51 20.73 -5.01 -16.99
C ALA A 51 20.52 -5.67 -18.36
N SER A 52 21.30 -6.69 -18.71
CA SER A 52 21.14 -7.44 -19.97
C SER A 52 19.82 -8.20 -20.05
N ALA A 53 19.20 -8.51 -18.91
CA ALA A 53 17.87 -9.14 -18.82
C ALA A 53 16.72 -8.13 -18.91
N ALA A 54 16.99 -6.83 -18.90
CA ALA A 54 15.99 -5.79 -19.12
C ALA A 54 15.78 -5.51 -20.62
N GLN A 55 14.55 -5.12 -20.96
CA GLN A 55 14.16 -4.68 -22.30
C GLN A 55 13.65 -3.24 -22.22
N VAL A 56 14.22 -2.38 -23.06
CA VAL A 56 13.78 -1.00 -23.34
C VAL A 56 13.73 -0.80 -24.85
N PRO A 57 13.11 0.27 -25.36
CA PRO A 57 13.16 0.63 -26.77
C PRO A 57 14.59 0.84 -27.28
N ASP A 58 14.78 0.68 -28.59
CA ASP A 58 16.07 0.95 -29.23
C ASP A 58 16.53 2.40 -28.97
N GLY A 59 17.82 2.57 -28.80
CA GLY A 59 18.42 3.85 -28.48
C GLY A 59 18.45 4.21 -26.98
N TYR A 60 18.04 3.29 -26.11
CA TYR A 60 18.16 3.43 -24.65
C TYR A 60 19.13 2.40 -24.06
N LYS A 61 19.76 2.78 -22.95
CA LYS A 61 20.63 1.94 -22.14
C LYS A 61 20.04 1.77 -20.75
N VAL A 62 20.06 0.55 -20.22
CA VAL A 62 19.70 0.24 -18.84
C VAL A 62 20.94 -0.11 -18.05
N GLU A 63 21.00 0.33 -16.80
CA GLU A 63 22.02 -0.02 -15.83
C GLU A 63 21.38 -0.37 -14.49
N VAL A 64 22.01 -1.24 -13.72
CA VAL A 64 21.69 -1.40 -12.30
C VAL A 64 22.30 -0.21 -11.57
N PHE A 65 21.49 0.74 -11.10
CA PHE A 65 21.98 1.88 -10.33
C PHE A 65 22.35 1.44 -8.91
N MET A 66 21.39 0.81 -8.22
CA MET A 66 21.56 0.33 -6.85
C MET A 66 20.83 -0.99 -6.65
N LYS A 67 21.41 -1.91 -5.91
CA LYS A 67 20.87 -3.25 -5.60
C LYS A 67 20.94 -3.56 -4.12
N ASP A 68 20.48 -4.75 -3.75
CA ASP A 68 20.48 -5.28 -2.38
C ASP A 68 19.61 -4.47 -1.41
N LEU A 69 18.62 -3.73 -1.95
CA LEU A 69 17.72 -2.85 -1.19
C LEU A 69 16.64 -3.65 -0.47
N LEU A 70 16.22 -3.11 0.68
CA LEU A 70 15.14 -3.65 1.52
C LEU A 70 13.81 -2.99 1.16
N TRP A 71 13.16 -3.51 0.09
CA TRP A 71 11.86 -3.03 -0.38
C TRP A 71 11.85 -1.52 -0.65
N PRO A 72 12.64 -1.05 -1.61
CA PRO A 72 12.65 0.36 -1.96
C PRO A 72 11.28 0.77 -2.50
N SER A 73 10.81 1.94 -2.10
CA SER A 73 9.49 2.45 -2.44
C SER A 73 9.50 3.77 -3.18
N SER A 74 10.55 4.56 -3.04
CA SER A 74 10.65 5.87 -3.69
C SER A 74 12.08 6.36 -3.82
N ILE A 75 12.27 7.29 -4.76
CA ILE A 75 13.52 7.99 -5.03
C ILE A 75 13.23 9.47 -5.28
N ASP A 76 14.11 10.37 -4.82
CA ASP A 76 14.10 11.78 -5.19
C ASP A 76 15.51 12.40 -5.13
N PHE A 77 15.65 13.65 -5.54
CA PHE A 77 16.94 14.32 -5.78
C PHE A 77 16.94 15.72 -5.18
N ASP A 78 18.11 16.16 -4.69
CA ASP A 78 18.32 17.55 -4.34
C ASP A 78 19.09 18.34 -5.43
N GLU A 79 19.19 19.63 -5.23
CA GLU A 79 19.88 20.55 -6.15
C GLU A 79 21.40 20.34 -6.18
N SER A 80 21.96 19.64 -5.20
CA SER A 80 23.39 19.30 -5.12
C SER A 80 23.73 17.99 -5.84
N GLY A 81 22.72 17.31 -6.40
CA GLY A 81 22.85 16.04 -7.09
C GLY A 81 22.91 14.83 -6.14
N ASN A 82 22.56 15.00 -4.85
CA ASN A 82 22.35 13.85 -3.99
C ASN A 82 21.08 13.13 -4.39
N VAL A 83 21.11 11.81 -4.27
CA VAL A 83 19.97 10.92 -4.50
C VAL A 83 19.49 10.41 -3.16
N TYR A 84 18.19 10.52 -2.92
CA TYR A 84 17.52 9.99 -1.74
C TYR A 84 16.71 8.75 -2.11
N VAL A 85 16.84 7.70 -1.32
CA VAL A 85 16.13 6.42 -1.53
C VAL A 85 15.39 6.06 -0.26
N ALA A 86 14.10 5.80 -0.39
CA ALA A 86 13.30 5.27 0.69
C ALA A 86 13.29 3.74 0.66
N GLU A 87 13.68 3.11 1.75
CA GLU A 87 13.44 1.71 2.03
C GLU A 87 12.22 1.59 2.95
N ALA A 88 11.16 0.96 2.46
CA ALA A 88 9.87 0.95 3.14
C ALA A 88 9.86 0.18 4.47
N GLY A 89 10.81 -0.72 4.66
CA GLY A 89 10.86 -1.63 5.81
C GLY A 89 9.93 -2.82 5.68
N TYR A 90 8.97 -2.79 4.77
CA TYR A 90 8.10 -3.91 4.43
C TYR A 90 7.21 -3.60 3.21
N VAL A 91 6.43 -4.58 2.76
CA VAL A 91 5.49 -4.43 1.64
C VAL A 91 4.05 -4.33 2.13
N TYR A 92 3.63 -5.26 2.97
CA TYR A 92 2.32 -5.33 3.62
C TYR A 92 2.46 -5.88 5.04
N GLY A 93 1.71 -5.32 6.00
CA GLY A 93 1.67 -5.78 7.38
C GLY A 93 2.55 -4.99 8.34
N ASP A 94 3.12 -5.66 9.32
CA ASP A 94 4.05 -5.03 10.25
C ASP A 94 5.45 -4.97 9.66
N PRO A 95 6.22 -3.91 9.97
CA PRO A 95 7.59 -3.78 9.48
C PRO A 95 8.46 -4.99 9.85
N ILE A 96 9.10 -5.57 8.85
CA ILE A 96 10.06 -6.67 9.02
C ILE A 96 11.47 -6.11 9.24
N ALA A 97 11.74 -4.95 8.64
CA ALA A 97 12.98 -4.20 8.79
C ALA A 97 12.69 -2.73 9.12
N PRO A 98 13.67 -1.96 9.63
CA PRO A 98 13.50 -0.54 9.83
C PRO A 98 13.18 0.19 8.52
N ALA A 99 12.14 1.00 8.53
CA ALA A 99 11.88 1.95 7.46
C ALA A 99 12.90 3.09 7.56
N GLN A 100 13.60 3.38 6.46
CA GLN A 100 14.76 4.29 6.48
C GLN A 100 14.92 5.06 5.18
N ILE A 101 15.66 6.17 5.27
CA ILE A 101 16.07 6.98 4.11
C ILE A 101 17.58 6.87 3.95
N LEU A 102 18.01 6.50 2.75
CA LEU A 102 19.41 6.53 2.34
C LEU A 102 19.67 7.81 1.53
N ARG A 103 20.86 8.39 1.69
CA ARG A 103 21.38 9.46 0.85
C ARG A 103 22.61 8.96 0.13
N ILE A 104 22.67 9.16 -1.17
CA ILE A 104 23.79 8.84 -2.06
C ILE A 104 24.31 10.16 -2.61
N THR A 105 25.59 10.45 -2.36
CA THR A 105 26.26 11.66 -2.87
C THR A 105 26.68 11.47 -4.33
N PRO A 106 26.98 12.55 -5.09
CA PRO A 106 27.38 12.44 -6.49
C PRO A 106 28.62 11.56 -6.75
N ASP A 107 29.49 11.41 -5.75
CA ASP A 107 30.67 10.50 -5.81
C ASP A 107 30.32 9.05 -5.41
N GLY A 108 29.05 8.77 -5.10
CA GLY A 108 28.55 7.43 -4.79
C GLY A 108 28.66 7.01 -3.33
N GLN A 109 29.00 7.92 -2.40
CA GLN A 109 29.01 7.59 -0.98
C GLN A 109 27.58 7.42 -0.47
N ILE A 110 27.29 6.28 0.15
CA ILE A 110 25.97 5.95 0.70
C ILE A 110 25.98 6.20 2.21
N THR A 111 24.98 6.95 2.70
CA THR A 111 24.76 7.18 4.13
C THR A 111 23.30 6.95 4.49
N ARG A 112 23.04 6.38 5.67
CA ARG A 112 21.70 6.36 6.24
C ARG A 112 21.42 7.74 6.84
N LEU A 113 20.52 8.50 6.24
CA LEU A 113 20.16 9.84 6.66
C LEU A 113 19.24 9.81 7.89
N ALA A 114 18.22 8.95 7.87
CA ALA A 114 17.27 8.80 8.97
C ALA A 114 16.64 7.40 8.97
N ASP A 115 16.22 6.95 10.15
CA ASP A 115 15.46 5.70 10.34
C ASP A 115 14.37 5.90 11.41
N GLY A 116 13.64 4.82 11.76
CA GLY A 116 12.61 4.86 12.80
C GLY A 116 11.27 5.42 12.35
N PHE A 117 11.05 5.54 11.06
CA PHE A 117 9.75 5.90 10.50
C PHE A 117 8.69 4.83 10.78
N ASN A 118 7.44 5.25 10.87
CA ASN A 118 6.31 4.33 10.94
C ASN A 118 6.08 3.68 9.56
N GLY A 119 6.72 2.55 9.29
CA GLY A 119 6.66 1.88 7.98
C GLY A 119 5.26 1.39 7.60
N PRO A 120 4.98 1.32 6.28
CA PRO A 120 5.90 1.60 5.20
C PRO A 120 6.14 3.09 5.00
N ILE A 121 7.36 3.44 4.54
CA ILE A 121 7.54 4.67 3.78
C ILE A 121 6.98 4.39 2.38
N THR A 122 6.04 5.20 1.95
CA THR A 122 5.39 5.06 0.64
C THR A 122 5.91 6.04 -0.38
N ASP A 123 6.41 7.20 0.09
CA ASP A 123 6.95 8.22 -0.80
C ASP A 123 7.91 9.18 -0.09
N ILE A 124 8.80 9.78 -0.88
CA ILE A 124 9.64 10.92 -0.51
C ILE A 124 9.55 12.00 -1.57
N LEU A 125 9.58 13.25 -1.13
CA LEU A 125 9.49 14.42 -1.99
C LEU A 125 10.48 15.49 -1.52
N TRP A 126 11.47 15.82 -2.34
CA TRP A 126 12.38 16.93 -2.09
C TRP A 126 11.75 18.26 -2.54
N HIS A 127 11.75 19.24 -1.66
CA HIS A 127 11.28 20.57 -1.98
C HIS A 127 11.89 21.63 -1.04
N LYS A 128 12.50 22.68 -1.60
CA LYS A 128 13.05 23.83 -0.86
C LYS A 128 13.97 23.41 0.30
N SER A 129 15.01 22.64 -0.03
CA SER A 129 16.03 22.17 0.93
C SER A 129 15.49 21.29 2.06
N GLN A 130 14.36 20.61 1.84
CA GLN A 130 13.74 19.72 2.80
C GLN A 130 13.16 18.49 2.10
N LEU A 131 13.31 17.32 2.70
CA LEU A 131 12.69 16.09 2.23
C LEU A 131 11.38 15.85 3.01
N TYR A 132 10.27 15.73 2.32
CA TYR A 132 9.01 15.28 2.89
C TYR A 132 8.92 13.77 2.78
N VAL A 133 8.38 13.11 3.81
CA VAL A 133 8.30 11.66 3.91
C VAL A 133 6.86 11.25 4.19
N SER A 134 6.25 10.54 3.24
CA SER A 134 4.96 9.90 3.42
C SER A 134 5.18 8.52 4.00
N HIS A 135 4.73 8.30 5.24
CA HIS A 135 4.86 7.02 5.92
C HIS A 135 3.59 6.71 6.71
N LYS A 136 3.34 5.46 7.03
CA LYS A 136 2.06 4.96 7.54
C LYS A 136 1.41 5.87 8.58
N GLY A 137 0.34 6.55 8.17
CA GLY A 137 -0.47 7.43 9.01
C GLY A 137 0.11 8.81 9.27
N LYS A 138 1.24 9.16 8.63
CA LYS A 138 1.94 10.42 8.86
C LYS A 138 2.52 11.02 7.58
N ILE A 139 2.67 12.32 7.59
CA ILE A 139 3.60 13.06 6.72
C ILE A 139 4.58 13.76 7.64
N SER A 140 5.87 13.56 7.42
CA SER A 140 6.95 14.20 8.18
C SER A 140 7.88 14.98 7.25
N SER A 141 8.58 15.95 7.78
CA SER A 141 9.72 16.59 7.12
C SER A 141 11.03 16.07 7.70
N LEU A 142 12.04 15.98 6.84
CA LEU A 142 13.38 15.53 7.16
C LEU A 142 14.38 16.55 6.61
N THR A 143 15.19 17.11 7.50
CA THR A 143 16.24 18.06 7.13
C THR A 143 17.50 17.33 6.63
N PRO A 144 18.40 17.99 5.87
CA PRO A 144 19.64 17.36 5.38
C PRO A 144 20.58 16.84 6.46
N ASP A 145 20.46 17.31 7.71
CA ASP A 145 21.20 16.84 8.89
C ASP A 145 20.52 15.66 9.61
N GLY A 146 19.37 15.19 9.09
CA GLY A 146 18.70 13.98 9.60
C GLY A 146 17.62 14.24 10.66
N LYS A 147 17.23 15.49 10.95
CA LYS A 147 16.17 15.79 11.90
C LYS A 147 14.79 15.54 11.29
N VAL A 148 13.99 14.67 11.90
CA VAL A 148 12.61 14.36 11.50
C VAL A 148 11.64 15.20 12.34
N THR A 149 10.62 15.77 11.68
CA THR A 149 9.52 16.51 12.32
C THR A 149 8.18 16.05 11.73
N ASP A 150 7.27 15.56 12.56
CA ASP A 150 5.93 15.18 12.13
C ASP A 150 5.11 16.43 11.79
N LEU A 151 4.59 16.53 10.57
CA LEU A 151 3.74 17.62 10.08
C LEU A 151 2.25 17.27 10.20
N VAL A 152 1.89 16.07 9.76
CA VAL A 152 0.53 15.53 9.88
C VAL A 152 0.62 14.13 10.48
N THR A 153 -0.26 13.86 11.45
CA THR A 153 -0.38 12.55 12.11
C THR A 153 -1.82 12.08 12.13
N GLY A 154 -2.05 10.79 12.40
CA GLY A 154 -3.40 10.24 12.55
C GLY A 154 -4.18 10.19 11.23
N LEU A 155 -3.50 10.05 10.09
CA LEU A 155 -4.13 9.68 8.84
C LEU A 155 -4.66 8.24 8.92
N PRO A 156 -5.80 7.90 8.29
CA PRO A 156 -6.43 6.59 8.39
C PRO A 156 -5.70 5.53 7.53
N SER A 157 -4.42 5.32 7.80
CA SER A 157 -3.55 4.37 7.10
C SER A 157 -3.53 3.02 7.81
N TYR A 158 -4.68 2.38 7.84
CA TYR A 158 -4.90 1.06 8.43
C TYR A 158 -5.55 0.14 7.39
N GLY A 159 -5.38 -1.17 7.55
CA GLY A 159 -5.95 -2.13 6.61
C GLY A 159 -5.19 -2.20 5.28
N ASP A 160 -5.90 -2.15 4.17
CA ASP A 160 -5.32 -2.47 2.85
C ASP A 160 -4.41 -1.38 2.28
N HIS A 161 -4.66 -0.10 2.58
CA HIS A 161 -3.95 0.98 1.91
C HIS A 161 -3.54 2.09 2.89
N HIS A 162 -2.57 2.89 2.45
CA HIS A 162 -1.91 3.91 3.25
C HIS A 162 -1.99 5.30 2.59
N ASN A 163 -1.37 6.31 3.20
CA ASN A 163 -1.02 7.55 2.51
C ASN A 163 0.13 7.26 1.53
N ASN A 164 0.12 7.91 0.37
CA ASN A 164 0.90 7.53 -0.81
C ASN A 164 1.73 8.70 -1.38
N GLN A 165 1.91 8.74 -2.70
CA GLN A 165 2.74 9.72 -3.40
C GLN A 165 2.30 11.16 -3.09
N MET A 166 3.30 12.04 -2.98
CA MET A 166 3.17 13.48 -2.78
C MET A 166 3.63 14.25 -4.01
N THR A 167 3.04 15.42 -4.24
CA THR A 167 3.48 16.37 -5.26
C THR A 167 3.24 17.81 -4.81
N ILE A 168 4.04 18.76 -5.33
CA ILE A 168 3.81 20.19 -5.10
C ILE A 168 2.87 20.71 -6.17
N GLY A 169 1.81 21.36 -5.73
CA GLY A 169 0.86 22.02 -6.63
C GLY A 169 1.32 23.41 -7.08
N PRO A 170 0.66 23.96 -8.10
CA PRO A 170 0.94 25.33 -8.57
C PRO A 170 0.64 26.40 -7.51
N ASP A 171 -0.15 26.06 -6.49
CA ASP A 171 -0.43 26.89 -5.32
C ASP A 171 0.63 26.75 -4.20
N GLY A 172 1.69 25.97 -4.44
CA GLY A 172 2.78 25.71 -3.49
C GLY A 172 2.41 24.77 -2.35
N LYS A 173 1.23 24.15 -2.38
CA LYS A 173 0.80 23.14 -1.39
C LYS A 173 1.27 21.75 -1.77
N ILE A 174 1.38 20.88 -0.77
CA ILE A 174 1.62 19.44 -0.95
C ILE A 174 0.27 18.75 -1.15
N TYR A 175 0.14 17.99 -2.24
CA TYR A 175 -0.98 17.10 -2.54
C TYR A 175 -0.54 15.66 -2.35
N PHE A 176 -1.38 14.82 -1.77
CA PHE A 176 -1.05 13.41 -1.58
C PHE A 176 -2.29 12.50 -1.57
N GLY A 177 -2.09 11.26 -1.98
CA GLY A 177 -3.12 10.23 -1.94
C GLY A 177 -3.29 9.62 -0.54
N GLN A 178 -4.53 9.34 -0.14
CA GLN A 178 -4.85 8.55 1.05
C GLN A 178 -5.79 7.43 0.65
N GLY A 179 -5.32 6.19 0.75
CA GLY A 179 -6.10 5.02 0.40
C GLY A 179 -7.12 4.62 1.47
N VAL A 180 -8.00 3.70 1.11
CA VAL A 180 -9.05 3.17 2.00
C VAL A 180 -8.55 1.98 2.82
N ALA A 181 -9.18 1.73 3.95
CA ALA A 181 -8.84 0.61 4.83
C ALA A 181 -9.32 -0.74 4.27
N THR A 182 -10.31 -0.75 3.39
CA THR A 182 -10.97 -1.96 2.89
C THR A 182 -10.76 -2.18 1.40
N ASN A 183 -11.01 -3.40 0.93
CA ASN A 183 -11.05 -3.67 -0.51
C ASN A 183 -12.25 -2.99 -1.20
N SER A 184 -13.45 -3.12 -0.62
CA SER A 184 -14.70 -2.73 -1.28
C SER A 184 -15.74 -2.09 -0.35
N GLY A 185 -15.26 -1.33 0.65
CA GLY A 185 -16.10 -0.61 1.61
C GLY A 185 -16.56 -1.45 2.80
N ILE A 186 -16.22 -2.73 2.87
CA ILE A 186 -16.62 -3.65 3.93
C ILE A 186 -15.40 -4.27 4.58
N VAL A 187 -15.29 -4.09 5.88
CA VAL A 187 -14.27 -4.76 6.70
C VAL A 187 -14.50 -6.26 6.69
N GLY A 188 -13.47 -7.04 6.41
CA GLY A 188 -13.57 -8.49 6.32
C GLY A 188 -12.23 -9.21 6.49
N LEU A 189 -12.26 -10.54 6.38
CA LEU A 189 -11.04 -11.37 6.42
C LEU A 189 -10.09 -11.15 5.23
N ASP A 190 -10.58 -10.55 4.19
CA ASP A 190 -9.82 -10.11 3.03
C ASP A 190 -8.97 -8.88 3.31
N ASN A 191 -9.24 -8.17 4.40
CA ASN A 191 -8.37 -7.12 4.88
C ASN A 191 -7.17 -7.78 5.56
N VAL A 192 -6.09 -7.86 4.82
CA VAL A 192 -4.92 -8.69 5.13
C VAL A 192 -4.20 -8.19 6.38
N TYR A 193 -4.48 -6.98 6.86
CA TYR A 193 -3.63 -6.34 7.85
C TYR A 193 -4.29 -5.46 8.87
N PRO A 194 -3.83 -5.64 10.08
CA PRO A 194 -3.11 -6.76 10.67
C PRO A 194 -4.01 -7.97 10.82
N TYR A 195 -3.42 -9.15 10.89
CA TYR A 195 -4.08 -10.46 10.86
C TYR A 195 -5.23 -10.68 11.85
N LEU A 196 -5.15 -10.04 13.02
CA LEU A 196 -6.21 -10.04 14.03
C LEU A 196 -7.02 -8.73 14.03
N TRP A 197 -6.98 -8.00 12.94
CA TRP A 197 -7.51 -6.66 12.86
C TRP A 197 -8.94 -6.51 13.38
N LEU A 198 -9.87 -7.37 12.98
CA LEU A 198 -11.26 -7.35 13.46
C LEU A 198 -11.40 -7.55 14.97
N LEU A 199 -10.43 -8.23 15.60
CA LEU A 199 -10.41 -8.48 17.04
C LEU A 199 -9.72 -7.38 17.83
N LEU A 200 -8.59 -6.90 17.32
CA LEU A 200 -7.72 -5.97 18.04
C LEU A 200 -8.08 -4.52 17.79
N TRP A 201 -8.63 -4.22 16.61
CA TRP A 201 -9.01 -2.86 16.20
C TRP A 201 -10.38 -2.85 15.53
N PRO A 202 -11.46 -3.10 16.29
CA PRO A 202 -12.82 -3.12 15.73
C PRO A 202 -13.25 -1.77 15.17
N ASP A 203 -12.57 -0.70 15.57
CA ASP A 203 -12.85 0.67 15.14
C ASP A 203 -12.16 1.08 13.85
N VAL A 204 -11.30 0.21 13.29
CA VAL A 204 -10.64 0.49 12.02
C VAL A 204 -11.58 0.16 10.86
N HIS A 205 -12.02 1.19 10.18
CA HIS A 205 -12.91 1.12 9.01
C HIS A 205 -12.62 2.31 8.09
N ASP A 206 -13.24 2.35 6.92
CA ASP A 206 -13.16 3.52 6.05
C ASP A 206 -13.81 4.75 6.69
N VAL A 207 -13.18 5.90 6.49
CA VAL A 207 -13.62 7.20 7.03
C VAL A 207 -14.06 8.07 5.86
N PRO A 208 -15.33 8.49 5.76
CA PRO A 208 -15.79 9.30 4.63
C PRO A 208 -15.29 10.76 4.73
N ALA A 209 -15.07 11.41 3.59
CA ALA A 209 -14.69 12.82 3.52
C ALA A 209 -15.88 13.79 3.74
N HIS A 210 -17.07 13.35 3.37
CA HIS A 210 -18.32 14.10 3.50
C HIS A 210 -19.37 13.27 4.23
N ASP A 211 -20.41 13.93 4.73
CA ASP A 211 -21.58 13.23 5.32
C ASP A 211 -22.21 12.31 4.28
N ILE A 212 -22.34 11.04 4.63
CA ILE A 212 -22.94 10.02 3.76
C ILE A 212 -24.13 9.36 4.42
N ARG A 213 -25.13 9.00 3.61
CA ARG A 213 -26.25 8.18 4.02
C ARG A 213 -26.07 6.75 3.51
N LEU A 214 -26.21 5.77 4.40
CA LEU A 214 -26.00 4.36 4.10
C LEU A 214 -27.33 3.65 3.82
N THR A 215 -27.30 2.65 2.92
CA THR A 215 -28.44 1.77 2.63
C THR A 215 -28.81 0.88 3.83
N GLY A 216 -27.85 0.65 4.74
CA GLY A 216 -28.00 -0.26 5.87
C GLY A 216 -27.68 -1.71 5.54
N GLU A 217 -27.16 -2.00 4.35
CA GLU A 217 -26.68 -3.34 3.97
C GLU A 217 -25.65 -3.84 4.98
N SER A 218 -25.73 -5.13 5.29
CA SER A 218 -24.80 -5.79 6.20
C SER A 218 -24.32 -7.10 5.60
N PHE A 219 -23.06 -7.42 5.86
CA PHE A 219 -22.38 -8.58 5.34
C PHE A 219 -22.01 -9.54 6.46
N LEU A 220 -22.14 -10.82 6.20
CA LEU A 220 -21.68 -11.85 7.10
C LEU A 220 -20.20 -12.15 6.79
N THR A 221 -19.34 -11.75 7.69
CA THR A 221 -17.90 -11.94 7.56
C THR A 221 -17.49 -13.06 8.52
N PRO A 222 -16.79 -14.12 8.03
CA PRO A 222 -16.26 -15.15 8.89
C PRO A 222 -15.30 -14.57 9.92
N GLN A 223 -15.41 -14.99 11.18
CA GLN A 223 -14.43 -14.61 12.20
C GLN A 223 -13.12 -15.38 12.02
N PRO A 224 -11.97 -14.75 12.37
CA PRO A 224 -10.65 -15.37 12.22
C PRO A 224 -10.40 -16.59 13.12
N ASN A 225 -11.33 -16.97 14.00
CA ASN A 225 -11.15 -18.06 14.96
C ASN A 225 -10.76 -19.40 14.33
N ASN A 226 -11.26 -19.71 13.11
CA ASN A 226 -10.85 -20.92 12.39
C ASN A 226 -9.46 -20.84 11.77
N VAL A 227 -8.97 -19.64 11.63
CA VAL A 227 -7.67 -19.31 11.06
C VAL A 227 -6.58 -19.46 12.13
N LEU A 228 -6.86 -19.01 13.35
CA LEU A 228 -5.96 -19.16 14.49
C LEU A 228 -5.76 -20.63 14.90
N ALA A 229 -6.77 -21.47 14.72
CA ALA A 229 -6.68 -22.91 14.99
C ALA A 229 -5.70 -23.64 14.05
N ARG A 230 -5.41 -23.10 12.87
CA ARG A 230 -4.48 -23.69 11.89
C ARG A 230 -3.03 -23.27 12.06
N GLN A 231 -2.74 -22.11 12.64
CA GLN A 231 -1.38 -21.58 12.80
C GLN A 231 -0.76 -21.84 14.19
N GLY A 232 -1.14 -22.90 14.85
CA GLY A 232 -0.66 -23.39 16.13
C GLY A 232 0.59 -22.79 16.76
N ARG A 233 0.49 -22.57 18.01
CA ARG A 233 1.33 -22.75 19.19
C ARG A 233 1.46 -21.59 20.17
N LEU A 234 1.56 -20.32 19.77
CA LEU A 234 1.69 -19.23 20.75
C LEU A 234 0.45 -18.33 20.88
N LEU A 235 -0.33 -18.20 19.81
CA LEU A 235 -1.63 -17.50 19.84
C LEU A 235 -2.76 -18.39 20.36
N SER A 236 -2.52 -19.69 20.51
CA SER A 236 -3.51 -20.68 20.91
C SER A 236 -4.01 -20.52 22.35
N LEU A 237 -3.23 -19.94 23.26
CA LEU A 237 -3.66 -19.77 24.66
C LEU A 237 -4.76 -18.71 24.81
N GLY A 238 -4.58 -17.53 24.22
CA GLY A 238 -5.60 -16.48 24.26
C GLY A 238 -6.82 -16.79 23.40
N SER A 239 -6.62 -17.36 22.20
CA SER A 239 -7.69 -17.75 21.30
C SER A 239 -8.45 -18.99 21.77
N ASN A 240 -7.79 -19.93 22.45
CA ASN A 240 -8.44 -21.11 23.05
C ASN A 240 -9.34 -20.72 24.22
N VAL A 241 -9.00 -19.70 25.00
CA VAL A 241 -9.88 -19.19 26.05
C VAL A 241 -11.12 -18.52 25.43
N THR A 242 -10.93 -17.69 24.43
CA THR A 242 -12.05 -17.04 23.72
C THR A 242 -12.89 -18.07 22.96
N TYR A 243 -12.28 -19.06 22.34
CA TYR A 243 -12.97 -20.17 21.68
C TYR A 243 -13.69 -21.07 22.69
N ALA A 244 -13.09 -21.38 23.82
CA ALA A 244 -13.73 -22.17 24.89
C ALA A 244 -14.95 -21.45 25.46
N VAL A 245 -14.85 -20.16 25.74
CA VAL A 245 -15.98 -19.36 26.24
C VAL A 245 -17.08 -19.26 25.19
N THR A 246 -16.77 -19.01 23.93
CA THR A 246 -17.79 -18.92 22.86
C THR A 246 -18.34 -20.28 22.43
N SER A 247 -17.56 -21.36 22.54
CA SER A 247 -18.01 -22.73 22.21
C SER A 247 -18.95 -23.32 23.24
N VAL A 248 -18.86 -22.89 24.50
CA VAL A 248 -19.84 -23.27 25.55
C VAL A 248 -21.23 -22.74 25.23
N PHE A 249 -21.32 -21.57 24.59
CA PHE A 249 -22.59 -20.96 24.20
C PHE A 249 -23.06 -21.34 22.79
N ASN A 250 -22.25 -22.02 21.99
CA ASN A 250 -22.58 -22.37 20.61
C ASN A 250 -22.55 -23.88 20.40
N ARG A 251 -23.73 -24.51 20.47
CA ARG A 251 -23.91 -25.99 20.33
C ARG A 251 -23.52 -26.55 18.94
N ASN A 252 -23.18 -25.72 17.96
CA ASN A 252 -22.82 -26.15 16.61
C ASN A 252 -21.31 -26.01 16.37
N LYS A 253 -20.55 -27.05 16.70
CA LYS A 253 -19.08 -27.11 16.66
C LYS A 253 -18.44 -26.88 15.27
N ASN A 254 -19.21 -26.82 14.19
CA ASN A 254 -18.72 -26.69 12.80
C ASN A 254 -19.12 -25.40 12.08
N LYS A 255 -19.82 -24.47 12.71
CA LYS A 255 -20.15 -23.17 12.09
C LYS A 255 -19.11 -22.14 12.49
N SER A 256 -18.37 -21.64 11.52
CA SER A 256 -17.57 -20.42 11.70
C SER A 256 -18.46 -19.33 12.30
N LEU A 257 -17.98 -18.68 13.36
CA LEU A 257 -18.65 -17.51 13.91
C LEU A 257 -18.67 -16.45 12.81
N LEU A 258 -19.85 -16.11 12.32
CA LEU A 258 -20.07 -15.05 11.36
C LEU A 258 -20.44 -13.77 12.10
N VAL A 259 -19.78 -12.70 11.76
CA VAL A 259 -20.08 -11.37 12.28
C VAL A 259 -20.69 -10.49 11.22
N ARG A 260 -21.55 -9.58 11.63
CA ARG A 260 -22.12 -8.60 10.72
C ARG A 260 -21.25 -7.35 10.68
N THR A 261 -20.78 -7.05 9.49
CA THR A 261 -20.04 -5.83 9.19
C THR A 261 -20.84 -4.93 8.26
N ARG A 262 -20.58 -3.63 8.32
CA ARG A 262 -21.22 -2.58 7.51
C ARG A 262 -20.18 -1.58 7.03
N ALA A 263 -20.52 -0.82 6.01
CA ALA A 263 -19.65 0.19 5.46
C ALA A 263 -19.43 1.35 6.43
N PHE A 264 -18.22 1.88 6.48
CA PHE A 264 -17.83 3.10 7.20
C PHE A 264 -18.17 3.12 8.69
N GLN A 265 -18.22 1.96 9.32
CA GLN A 265 -18.65 1.83 10.72
C GLN A 265 -17.81 0.80 11.45
N SER A 266 -17.66 1.00 12.75
CA SER A 266 -17.15 0.02 13.67
C SER A 266 -17.99 -1.26 13.65
N PHE A 267 -17.36 -2.32 14.05
CA PHE A 267 -17.98 -3.62 14.22
C PHE A 267 -19.17 -3.56 15.19
N GLY A 268 -20.32 -3.99 14.71
CA GLY A 268 -21.57 -3.99 15.53
C GLY A 268 -22.42 -2.72 15.43
N GLU A 269 -21.91 -1.62 14.96
CA GLU A 269 -22.68 -0.38 14.76
C GLU A 269 -23.72 -0.51 13.63
N LYS A 270 -24.78 0.33 13.71
CA LYS A 270 -25.91 0.33 12.78
C LYS A 270 -26.28 1.74 12.34
N ALA A 271 -25.32 2.65 12.30
CA ALA A 271 -25.58 4.01 11.87
C ALA A 271 -26.12 4.04 10.43
N LYS A 272 -27.07 4.91 10.16
CA LYS A 272 -27.62 5.16 8.82
C LYS A 272 -26.95 6.35 8.14
N THR A 273 -26.36 7.24 8.92
CA THR A 273 -25.61 8.41 8.47
C THR A 273 -24.26 8.40 9.16
N VAL A 274 -23.21 8.63 8.41
CA VAL A 274 -21.84 8.76 8.92
C VAL A 274 -21.32 10.13 8.57
N LYS A 275 -20.71 10.80 9.55
CA LYS A 275 -20.16 12.14 9.39
C LYS A 275 -18.83 12.12 8.67
N GLY A 276 -18.65 13.07 7.77
CA GLY A 276 -17.39 13.30 7.08
C GLY A 276 -16.31 13.86 7.98
N GLN A 277 -15.06 13.57 7.62
CA GLN A 277 -13.86 14.04 8.32
C GLN A 277 -12.82 14.52 7.30
N VAL A 278 -11.95 15.45 7.70
CA VAL A 278 -10.84 15.89 6.85
C VAL A 278 -9.80 14.79 6.69
N LYS A 279 -9.44 14.08 7.77
CA LYS A 279 -8.57 12.91 7.70
C LYS A 279 -9.39 11.69 7.26
N ALA A 280 -9.77 11.68 6.00
CA ALA A 280 -10.64 10.69 5.39
C ALA A 280 -9.87 9.67 4.55
N SER A 281 -10.47 8.49 4.40
CA SER A 281 -9.99 7.43 3.48
C SER A 281 -10.47 7.69 2.05
N GLY A 282 -9.73 7.17 1.07
CA GLY A 282 -10.10 7.25 -0.35
C GLY A 282 -10.15 8.69 -0.86
N THR A 283 -9.12 9.46 -0.55
CA THR A 283 -9.06 10.89 -0.85
C THR A 283 -7.73 11.31 -1.47
N ILE A 284 -7.75 12.42 -2.17
CA ILE A 284 -6.57 13.25 -2.34
C ILE A 284 -6.69 14.40 -1.35
N LEU A 285 -5.71 14.51 -0.50
CA LEU A 285 -5.57 15.55 0.50
C LEU A 285 -4.55 16.59 0.02
N ARG A 286 -4.68 17.84 0.48
CA ARG A 286 -3.65 18.85 0.32
C ARG A 286 -3.41 19.63 1.61
N MET A 287 -2.20 20.15 1.76
CA MET A 287 -1.78 20.93 2.94
C MET A 287 -0.70 21.94 2.58
N ASN A 288 -0.47 22.91 3.44
CA ASN A 288 0.71 23.78 3.34
C ASN A 288 1.98 22.96 3.64
N THR A 289 3.15 23.45 3.21
CA THR A 289 4.44 22.78 3.42
C THR A 289 4.84 22.65 4.90
N ASP A 290 4.23 23.42 5.80
CA ASP A 290 4.39 23.31 7.26
C ASP A 290 3.40 22.33 7.92
N GLY A 291 2.55 21.65 7.13
CA GLY A 291 1.52 20.71 7.60
C GLY A 291 0.19 21.37 7.99
N SER A 292 0.11 22.69 8.01
CA SER A 292 -1.13 23.40 8.31
C SER A 292 -2.10 23.39 7.14
N GLY A 293 -3.37 23.75 7.37
CA GLY A 293 -4.37 23.88 6.32
C GLY A 293 -4.71 22.56 5.62
N LEU A 294 -4.62 21.43 6.32
CA LEU A 294 -5.01 20.13 5.75
C LEU A 294 -6.48 20.13 5.34
N GLU A 295 -6.76 19.81 4.10
CA GLU A 295 -8.10 19.77 3.52
C GLU A 295 -8.27 18.65 2.50
N VAL A 296 -9.51 18.22 2.26
CA VAL A 296 -9.87 17.27 1.21
C VAL A 296 -9.92 18.01 -0.13
N TYR A 297 -9.14 17.54 -1.10
CA TYR A 297 -9.17 18.06 -2.46
C TYR A 297 -10.13 17.28 -3.36
N ALA A 298 -10.10 15.93 -3.27
CA ALA A 298 -11.00 15.03 -3.99
C ALA A 298 -11.27 13.78 -3.15
N TRP A 299 -12.35 13.04 -3.45
CA TRP A 299 -12.78 11.91 -2.64
C TRP A 299 -13.49 10.81 -3.42
N GLY A 300 -13.76 9.70 -2.76
CA GLY A 300 -14.38 8.55 -3.40
C GLY A 300 -13.41 7.75 -4.28
N LEU A 301 -12.11 7.84 -4.01
CA LEU A 301 -11.08 6.98 -4.58
C LEU A 301 -10.95 5.72 -3.72
N ARG A 302 -10.29 4.67 -4.25
CA ARG A 302 -9.98 3.48 -3.47
C ARG A 302 -8.53 3.50 -2.96
N ASN A 303 -7.58 3.57 -3.85
CA ASN A 303 -6.17 3.65 -3.51
C ASN A 303 -5.44 4.58 -4.48
N PRO A 304 -5.54 5.89 -4.28
CA PRO A 304 -4.81 6.87 -5.07
C PRO A 304 -3.30 6.75 -4.77
N PHE A 305 -2.64 5.82 -5.49
CA PHE A 305 -1.26 5.46 -5.20
C PHE A 305 -0.28 6.48 -5.77
N GLY A 306 -0.43 6.85 -7.03
CA GLY A 306 0.33 7.91 -7.71
C GLY A 306 -0.47 9.20 -7.74
N VAL A 307 0.17 10.34 -7.47
CA VAL A 307 -0.42 11.68 -7.54
C VAL A 307 0.64 12.66 -8.02
N MET A 308 0.40 13.30 -9.17
CA MET A 308 1.36 14.27 -9.73
C MET A 308 0.68 15.28 -10.65
N TRP A 309 1.20 16.49 -10.66
CA TRP A 309 0.82 17.53 -11.62
C TRP A 309 1.47 17.28 -12.97
N GLY A 310 0.66 17.24 -14.02
CA GLY A 310 1.13 17.11 -15.39
C GLY A 310 1.66 18.43 -15.97
N PRO A 311 2.41 18.35 -17.07
CA PRO A 311 2.93 19.53 -17.76
C PRO A 311 1.83 20.42 -18.37
N ASP A 312 0.61 19.90 -18.47
CA ASP A 312 -0.60 20.62 -18.90
C ASP A 312 -1.29 21.38 -17.75
N GLY A 313 -0.73 21.33 -16.54
CA GLY A 313 -1.28 21.96 -15.35
C GLY A 313 -2.48 21.22 -14.74
N GLN A 314 -2.74 19.97 -15.13
CA GLN A 314 -3.76 19.12 -14.53
C GLN A 314 -3.14 18.22 -13.46
N LEU A 315 -3.90 17.96 -12.41
CA LEU A 315 -3.52 16.95 -11.41
C LEU A 315 -3.95 15.56 -11.91
N TYR A 316 -3.00 14.64 -11.97
CA TYR A 316 -3.26 13.24 -12.29
C TYR A 316 -3.13 12.36 -11.06
N ALA A 317 -3.90 11.29 -11.03
CA ALA A 317 -3.75 10.23 -10.03
C ALA A 317 -3.98 8.86 -10.65
N THR A 318 -3.23 7.86 -10.17
CA THR A 318 -3.59 6.46 -10.37
C THR A 318 -4.51 6.03 -9.23
N ASP A 319 -5.50 5.19 -9.52
CA ASP A 319 -6.39 4.63 -8.51
C ASP A 319 -6.58 3.13 -8.75
N ASN A 320 -6.09 2.31 -7.81
CA ASN A 320 -6.13 0.86 -7.95
C ASN A 320 -7.53 0.32 -7.76
N ALA A 321 -7.88 -0.62 -8.63
CA ALA A 321 -9.18 -1.26 -8.70
C ALA A 321 -9.54 -2.16 -7.52
N TYR A 322 -10.80 -2.52 -7.44
CA TYR A 322 -11.28 -3.56 -6.52
C TYR A 322 -10.71 -4.93 -6.88
N ASP A 323 -10.47 -5.75 -5.86
CA ASP A 323 -10.13 -7.16 -6.02
C ASP A 323 -11.37 -8.06 -5.85
N GLU A 324 -11.39 -9.20 -6.56
CA GLU A 324 -12.45 -10.20 -6.43
C GLU A 324 -12.26 -11.05 -5.17
N ARG A 325 -12.33 -10.42 -3.99
CA ARG A 325 -12.14 -11.06 -2.69
C ARG A 325 -13.05 -10.48 -1.61
N GLY A 326 -13.13 -11.17 -0.47
CA GLY A 326 -13.84 -10.72 0.71
C GLY A 326 -15.34 -10.90 0.68
N SER A 327 -16.00 -10.17 1.58
CA SER A 327 -17.46 -10.28 1.79
C SER A 327 -18.27 -9.56 0.71
N ARG A 328 -17.65 -8.66 -0.03
CA ARG A 328 -18.24 -7.92 -1.16
C ARG A 328 -17.26 -7.93 -2.35
N PRO A 329 -17.04 -9.11 -2.98
CA PRO A 329 -16.11 -9.24 -4.09
C PRO A 329 -16.64 -8.52 -5.33
N ILE A 330 -15.79 -7.72 -5.98
CA ILE A 330 -16.08 -7.00 -7.22
C ILE A 330 -15.13 -7.54 -8.28
N ALA A 331 -15.69 -8.23 -9.28
CA ALA A 331 -14.91 -8.83 -10.36
C ALA A 331 -14.61 -7.80 -11.46
N ASN A 332 -13.59 -8.08 -12.27
CA ASN A 332 -13.28 -7.38 -13.52
C ASN A 332 -13.09 -5.85 -13.41
N ALA A 333 -12.85 -5.34 -12.23
CA ALA A 333 -12.50 -3.93 -12.05
C ALA A 333 -11.12 -3.63 -12.67
N THR A 334 -10.99 -2.46 -13.29
CA THR A 334 -9.77 -1.98 -13.95
C THR A 334 -9.15 -0.83 -13.16
N ASP A 335 -7.82 -0.75 -13.12
CA ASP A 335 -7.14 0.40 -12.54
C ASP A 335 -7.43 1.67 -13.35
N ASN A 336 -7.43 2.80 -12.69
CA ASN A 336 -7.74 4.08 -13.31
C ASN A 336 -6.55 5.02 -13.31
N ILE A 337 -6.45 5.84 -14.34
CA ILE A 337 -5.73 7.10 -14.34
C ILE A 337 -6.79 8.19 -14.40
N LEU A 338 -6.74 9.10 -13.46
CA LEU A 338 -7.73 10.16 -13.26
C LEU A 338 -7.11 11.52 -13.56
N GLN A 339 -7.84 12.41 -14.21
CA GLN A 339 -7.62 13.86 -14.09
C GLN A 339 -8.44 14.34 -12.89
N VAL A 340 -7.74 14.79 -11.85
CA VAL A 340 -8.37 15.03 -10.57
C VAL A 340 -8.93 16.44 -10.50
N LYS A 341 -10.23 16.55 -10.30
CA LYS A 341 -10.95 17.80 -10.10
C LYS A 341 -11.14 18.10 -8.62
N GLN A 342 -10.99 19.35 -8.25
CA GLN A 342 -11.31 19.78 -6.88
C GLN A 342 -12.79 19.49 -6.58
N ASN A 343 -13.05 18.90 -5.40
CA ASN A 343 -14.35 18.40 -4.94
C ASN A 343 -14.96 17.26 -5.77
N GLY A 344 -14.22 16.69 -6.74
CA GLY A 344 -14.67 15.54 -7.52
C GLY A 344 -14.88 14.30 -6.67
N TRP A 345 -15.92 13.51 -7.00
CA TRP A 345 -16.17 12.20 -6.43
C TRP A 345 -15.92 11.10 -7.46
N TYR A 346 -15.09 10.11 -7.09
CA TYR A 346 -14.59 9.09 -8.01
C TYR A 346 -15.22 7.69 -7.83
N GLY A 347 -16.26 7.59 -7.00
CA GLY A 347 -17.17 6.46 -7.02
C GLY A 347 -17.04 5.44 -5.90
N PHE A 348 -15.91 5.37 -5.17
CA PHE A 348 -15.80 4.43 -4.06
C PHE A 348 -16.87 4.72 -2.99
N PRO A 349 -17.58 3.70 -2.47
CA PRO A 349 -17.40 2.26 -2.70
C PRO A 349 -18.33 1.65 -3.76
N ASP A 350 -19.13 2.43 -4.46
CA ASP A 350 -20.28 1.96 -5.23
C ASP A 350 -20.13 2.04 -6.75
N TYR A 351 -19.01 2.58 -7.23
CA TYR A 351 -18.66 2.64 -8.65
C TYR A 351 -17.23 2.13 -8.89
N SER A 352 -16.99 1.62 -10.09
CA SER A 352 -15.66 1.27 -10.60
C SER A 352 -15.52 1.86 -11.99
N SER A 353 -14.50 2.67 -12.22
CA SER A 353 -14.25 3.33 -13.51
C SER A 353 -15.48 4.07 -14.05
N GLY A 354 -16.22 4.76 -13.16
CA GLY A 354 -17.44 5.49 -13.51
C GLY A 354 -18.69 4.62 -13.72
N ILE A 355 -18.60 3.31 -13.61
CA ILE A 355 -19.70 2.35 -13.82
C ILE A 355 -20.18 1.83 -12.46
N PRO A 356 -21.52 1.77 -12.20
CA PRO A 356 -22.06 1.22 -10.97
C PRO A 356 -21.57 -0.22 -10.72
N VAL A 357 -21.10 -0.54 -9.52
CA VAL A 357 -20.65 -1.91 -9.20
C VAL A 357 -21.78 -2.96 -9.24
N THR A 358 -23.03 -2.52 -9.33
CA THR A 358 -24.19 -3.40 -9.54
C THR A 358 -24.34 -3.88 -10.97
N ASP A 359 -23.56 -3.33 -11.92
CA ASP A 359 -23.54 -3.77 -13.31
C ASP A 359 -23.11 -5.26 -13.37
N PRO A 360 -23.72 -6.07 -14.25
CA PRO A 360 -23.43 -7.50 -14.38
C PRO A 360 -21.95 -7.85 -14.62
N GLN A 361 -21.17 -6.96 -15.25
CA GLN A 361 -19.76 -7.20 -15.51
C GLN A 361 -18.93 -7.36 -14.22
N PHE A 362 -19.36 -6.74 -13.12
CA PHE A 362 -18.65 -6.78 -11.83
C PHE A 362 -19.09 -7.96 -10.95
N ARG A 363 -20.01 -8.78 -11.44
CA ARG A 363 -20.55 -9.91 -10.66
C ARG A 363 -19.49 -10.99 -10.48
N SER A 364 -19.08 -11.21 -9.23
CA SER A 364 -18.27 -12.36 -8.87
C SER A 364 -19.05 -13.66 -8.98
N LYS A 365 -18.42 -14.72 -9.50
CA LYS A 365 -18.98 -16.08 -9.51
C LYS A 365 -19.08 -16.69 -8.10
N ARG A 366 -18.33 -16.18 -7.13
CA ARG A 366 -18.17 -16.73 -5.79
C ARG A 366 -18.82 -15.92 -4.68
N GLY A 367 -19.39 -14.77 -5.01
CA GLY A 367 -19.92 -13.81 -4.04
C GLY A 367 -21.42 -13.60 -4.12
N PRO A 368 -21.98 -12.90 -3.11
CA PRO A 368 -23.37 -12.45 -3.16
C PRO A 368 -23.57 -11.42 -4.28
N ARG A 369 -24.86 -11.20 -4.66
CA ARG A 369 -25.18 -10.09 -5.55
C ARG A 369 -24.74 -8.77 -4.93
N ILE A 370 -23.96 -7.98 -5.68
CA ILE A 370 -23.47 -6.69 -5.23
C ILE A 370 -24.64 -5.72 -5.12
N LYS A 371 -24.66 -4.96 -4.02
CA LYS A 371 -25.60 -3.88 -3.74
C LYS A 371 -24.83 -2.61 -3.42
N PHE A 372 -25.48 -1.48 -3.59
CA PHE A 372 -24.92 -0.20 -3.15
C PHE A 372 -24.86 -0.11 -1.63
N LEU A 373 -23.81 0.52 -1.14
CA LEU A 373 -23.59 0.79 0.28
C LEU A 373 -24.08 2.19 0.66
N MET A 374 -23.95 3.15 -0.25
CA MET A 374 -24.47 4.50 -0.09
C MET A 374 -25.89 4.59 -0.67
N LYS A 375 -26.75 5.37 0.00
CA LYS A 375 -28.11 5.61 -0.44
C LYS A 375 -28.18 6.66 -1.54
N ASP A 376 -27.32 7.65 -1.47
CA ASP A 376 -27.23 8.76 -2.41
C ASP A 376 -25.79 8.83 -2.94
N HIS A 377 -25.66 9.15 -4.22
CA HIS A 377 -24.37 9.28 -4.89
C HIS A 377 -24.25 10.67 -5.49
N PRO A 378 -23.14 11.39 -5.23
CA PRO A 378 -22.78 12.55 -6.04
C PRO A 378 -22.59 12.15 -7.51
N PRO A 379 -22.56 13.10 -8.44
CA PRO A 379 -22.11 12.84 -9.80
C PRO A 379 -20.73 12.18 -9.79
N VAL A 380 -20.61 11.03 -10.46
CA VAL A 380 -19.34 10.31 -10.52
C VAL A 380 -18.46 10.87 -11.64
N GLU A 381 -17.22 11.20 -11.29
CA GLU A 381 -16.21 11.60 -12.26
C GLU A 381 -15.74 10.38 -13.07
N GLN A 382 -15.56 10.57 -14.38
CA GLN A 382 -15.07 9.53 -15.26
C GLN A 382 -13.55 9.44 -15.22
N PRO A 383 -12.95 8.26 -15.35
CA PRO A 383 -11.50 8.16 -15.49
C PRO A 383 -11.03 8.81 -16.79
N TRP A 384 -9.86 9.43 -16.72
CA TRP A 384 -9.19 9.93 -17.92
C TRP A 384 -8.78 8.78 -18.84
N MET A 385 -8.34 7.66 -18.23
CA MET A 385 -7.95 6.42 -18.89
C MET A 385 -8.08 5.25 -17.92
N THR A 386 -8.37 4.05 -18.42
CA THR A 386 -8.28 2.81 -17.65
C THR A 386 -7.01 2.04 -17.99
N ARG A 387 -6.47 1.33 -17.01
CA ARG A 387 -5.39 0.35 -17.21
C ARG A 387 -5.96 -1.07 -17.08
N PRO A 388 -5.29 -2.08 -17.67
CA PRO A 388 -5.77 -3.44 -17.54
C PRO A 388 -5.99 -3.87 -16.09
N LYS A 389 -6.95 -4.77 -15.87
CA LYS A 389 -7.19 -5.41 -14.59
C LYS A 389 -5.89 -5.97 -14.01
N ASN A 390 -5.64 -5.72 -12.73
CA ASN A 390 -4.46 -6.19 -12.01
C ASN A 390 -3.12 -5.66 -12.54
N SER A 391 -3.10 -4.56 -13.30
CA SER A 391 -1.84 -3.88 -13.64
C SER A 391 -1.16 -3.32 -12.41
N ALA A 392 -1.94 -3.00 -11.39
CA ALA A 392 -1.52 -2.34 -10.17
C ALA A 392 -0.70 -1.09 -10.50
N ALA A 393 -1.37 -0.14 -11.17
CA ALA A 393 -0.80 1.15 -11.52
C ALA A 393 -0.36 1.89 -10.25
N THR A 394 0.93 2.17 -10.14
CA THR A 394 1.53 2.78 -8.95
C THR A 394 1.91 4.23 -9.22
N LYS A 395 3.16 4.62 -9.00
CA LYS A 395 3.61 5.98 -9.19
C LYS A 395 4.05 6.25 -10.63
N PHE A 396 4.11 7.51 -10.97
CA PHE A 396 4.45 7.97 -12.30
C PHE A 396 5.15 9.32 -12.27
N ASP A 397 5.84 9.63 -13.37
CA ASP A 397 6.45 10.93 -13.63
C ASP A 397 6.27 11.30 -15.11
N PHE A 398 6.50 12.56 -15.45
CA PHE A 398 6.40 13.05 -16.82
C PHE A 398 7.78 13.38 -17.37
N SER A 399 8.06 12.92 -18.60
CA SER A 399 9.27 13.33 -19.29
C SER A 399 9.24 14.83 -19.60
N SER A 400 10.25 15.55 -19.13
CA SER A 400 10.41 17.00 -19.37
C SER A 400 11.43 17.33 -20.45
N SER A 401 12.34 16.38 -20.76
CA SER A 401 13.47 16.60 -21.67
C SER A 401 13.18 16.16 -23.11
N ASN A 402 13.62 16.97 -24.07
CA ASN A 402 13.62 16.59 -25.49
C ASN A 402 14.73 15.57 -25.81
N SER A 403 15.86 15.65 -25.12
CA SER A 403 17.02 14.77 -25.37
C SER A 403 16.74 13.35 -24.91
N PHE A 404 16.10 13.17 -23.72
CA PHE A 404 15.64 11.85 -23.32
C PHE A 404 14.58 11.33 -24.30
N GLY A 405 13.70 12.18 -24.78
CA GLY A 405 12.57 11.85 -25.64
C GLY A 405 11.26 11.70 -24.86
N TYR A 406 10.17 11.39 -25.56
CA TYR A 406 8.82 11.24 -24.98
C TYR A 406 8.34 12.48 -24.19
N LYS A 407 8.82 13.68 -24.53
CA LYS A 407 8.49 14.92 -23.79
C LYS A 407 6.99 15.09 -23.62
N GLY A 408 6.57 15.34 -22.39
CA GLY A 408 5.16 15.50 -22.02
C GLY A 408 4.42 14.17 -21.81
N GLN A 409 5.03 13.02 -22.13
CA GLN A 409 4.42 11.73 -21.85
C GLN A 409 4.60 11.31 -20.40
N MET A 410 3.59 10.59 -19.90
CA MET A 410 3.62 9.97 -18.58
C MET A 410 4.41 8.66 -18.64
N PHE A 411 5.32 8.46 -17.70
CA PHE A 411 5.96 7.18 -17.42
C PHE A 411 5.31 6.61 -16.17
N LEU A 412 4.66 5.47 -16.30
CA LEU A 412 3.87 4.85 -15.24
C LEU A 412 4.46 3.51 -14.85
N ALA A 413 4.78 3.34 -13.57
CA ALA A 413 5.16 2.05 -13.01
C ALA A 413 3.90 1.19 -12.76
N GLU A 414 3.91 -0.03 -13.24
CA GLU A 414 2.88 -1.04 -13.03
C GLU A 414 3.48 -2.23 -12.26
N PHE A 415 3.12 -2.33 -10.99
CA PHE A 415 3.61 -3.36 -10.07
C PHE A 415 3.25 -4.78 -10.50
N GLY A 416 2.09 -4.92 -11.13
CA GLY A 416 1.59 -6.20 -11.61
C GLY A 416 0.75 -6.96 -10.61
N SER A 417 0.18 -8.07 -11.08
CA SER A 417 -0.74 -8.90 -10.30
C SER A 417 -0.11 -9.41 -9.01
N ALA A 418 -0.84 -9.32 -7.93
CA ALA A 418 -0.51 -9.89 -6.62
C ALA A 418 -1.29 -11.21 -6.40
N THR A 419 -1.29 -12.09 -7.40
CA THR A 419 -1.88 -13.42 -7.27
C THR A 419 -1.16 -14.21 -6.16
N PRO A 420 -1.88 -14.84 -5.24
CA PRO A 420 -3.32 -15.16 -5.26
C PRO A 420 -4.24 -14.14 -4.56
N LEU A 421 -3.74 -12.99 -4.06
CA LEU A 421 -4.59 -11.98 -3.42
C LEU A 421 -5.66 -11.44 -4.37
N THR A 422 -5.28 -11.19 -5.61
CA THR A 422 -6.17 -10.66 -6.65
C THR A 422 -7.09 -11.72 -7.25
N GLY A 423 -6.93 -13.00 -6.86
CA GLY A 423 -7.77 -14.11 -7.33
C GLY A 423 -7.56 -14.51 -8.79
N ASP A 424 -6.62 -13.92 -9.50
CA ASP A 424 -6.41 -14.09 -10.94
C ASP A 424 -4.94 -14.35 -11.29
N LYS A 425 -4.68 -15.29 -12.19
CA LYS A 425 -3.33 -15.59 -12.70
C LYS A 425 -2.91 -14.66 -13.86
N ASN A 426 -3.44 -13.45 -13.89
CA ASN A 426 -3.13 -12.50 -14.93
C ASN A 426 -1.67 -12.03 -14.82
N THR A 427 -0.98 -11.97 -15.94
CA THR A 427 0.42 -11.52 -16.05
C THR A 427 0.52 -10.05 -16.48
N THR A 428 -0.51 -9.26 -16.23
CA THR A 428 -0.54 -7.83 -16.55
C THR A 428 0.31 -7.03 -15.57
N GLY A 429 0.91 -5.95 -16.04
CA GLY A 429 1.83 -5.12 -15.26
C GLY A 429 3.26 -5.64 -15.33
N TYR A 430 4.03 -5.50 -14.25
CA TYR A 430 5.46 -5.83 -14.15
C TYR A 430 6.32 -5.02 -15.14
N THR A 431 5.96 -3.79 -15.38
CA THR A 431 6.53 -2.96 -16.43
C THR A 431 6.47 -1.48 -16.07
N VAL A 432 7.29 -0.67 -16.71
CA VAL A 432 7.01 0.76 -16.86
C VAL A 432 6.46 0.96 -18.26
N VAL A 433 5.34 1.68 -18.34
CA VAL A 433 4.73 2.05 -19.62
C VAL A 433 4.86 3.56 -19.86
N THR A 434 5.01 3.96 -21.12
CA THR A 434 4.78 5.37 -21.53
C THR A 434 3.33 5.53 -21.94
N ILE A 435 2.74 6.67 -21.62
CA ILE A 435 1.40 7.05 -22.03
C ILE A 435 1.46 8.43 -22.67
N ASP A 436 1.06 8.48 -23.93
CA ASP A 436 0.91 9.74 -24.65
C ASP A 436 -0.43 10.42 -24.26
N PRO A 437 -0.41 11.60 -23.63
CA PRO A 437 -1.62 12.28 -23.21
C PRO A 437 -2.57 12.64 -24.36
N ALA A 438 -2.05 12.88 -25.56
CA ALA A 438 -2.85 13.28 -26.71
C ALA A 438 -3.64 12.11 -27.29
N THR A 439 -3.04 10.93 -27.37
CA THR A 439 -3.65 9.73 -27.96
C THR A 439 -4.21 8.77 -26.93
N LYS A 440 -3.82 8.90 -25.66
CA LYS A 440 -4.10 7.97 -24.56
C LYS A 440 -3.62 6.54 -24.87
N GLN A 441 -2.58 6.41 -25.70
CA GLN A 441 -1.96 5.13 -25.98
C GLN A 441 -0.87 4.83 -24.98
N ALA A 442 -0.88 3.62 -24.44
CA ALA A 442 0.16 3.12 -23.54
C ALA A 442 1.04 2.11 -24.29
N GLN A 443 2.37 2.26 -24.12
CA GLN A 443 3.37 1.36 -24.69
C GLN A 443 4.34 0.89 -23.62
N PRO A 444 4.75 -0.38 -23.60
CA PRO A 444 5.80 -0.84 -22.69
C PRO A 444 7.10 -0.09 -22.96
N PHE A 445 7.74 0.40 -21.89
CA PHE A 445 9.04 1.07 -21.95
C PHE A 445 10.14 0.26 -21.28
N LEU A 446 9.92 -0.21 -20.03
CA LEU A 446 10.86 -1.07 -19.32
C LEU A 446 10.16 -2.33 -18.87
N ARG A 447 10.73 -3.50 -19.20
CA ARG A 447 10.26 -4.81 -18.70
C ARG A 447 11.40 -5.81 -18.69
N THR A 448 11.19 -6.97 -18.07
CA THR A 448 12.13 -8.09 -18.24
C THR A 448 12.00 -8.72 -19.63
N LYS A 449 13.12 -9.24 -20.16
CA LYS A 449 13.14 -10.04 -21.41
C LYS A 449 12.51 -11.43 -21.23
N ALA A 450 12.36 -11.91 -20.01
CA ALA A 450 11.73 -13.19 -19.74
C ALA A 450 10.30 -13.22 -20.27
N ASN A 451 9.81 -14.41 -20.64
CA ASN A 451 8.42 -14.57 -21.00
C ASN A 451 7.48 -14.21 -19.82
N SER A 452 6.25 -13.84 -20.13
CA SER A 452 5.27 -13.31 -19.17
C SER A 452 5.00 -14.21 -17.95
N GLN A 453 5.24 -15.53 -18.06
CA GLN A 453 5.05 -16.48 -16.96
C GLN A 453 6.12 -16.38 -15.87
N GLN A 454 7.27 -15.77 -16.16
CA GLN A 454 8.38 -15.59 -15.21
C GLN A 454 8.43 -14.18 -14.62
N GLN A 455 7.63 -13.26 -15.14
CA GLN A 455 7.57 -11.89 -14.63
C GLN A 455 7.00 -11.88 -13.21
N GLY A 456 7.66 -11.20 -12.30
CA GLY A 456 7.24 -11.04 -10.91
C GLY A 456 7.42 -12.27 -10.00
N GLU A 457 7.78 -13.44 -10.51
CA GLU A 457 7.91 -14.69 -9.72
C GLU A 457 9.33 -14.93 -9.16
N GLY A 458 10.24 -13.96 -9.24
CA GLY A 458 11.58 -14.07 -8.68
C GLY A 458 12.60 -14.84 -9.52
N ASN A 459 12.19 -15.41 -10.66
CA ASN A 459 13.07 -16.22 -11.51
C ASN A 459 13.78 -15.41 -12.62
N THR A 460 13.73 -14.09 -12.56
CA THR A 460 14.37 -13.21 -13.54
C THR A 460 15.44 -12.33 -12.89
N ALA A 461 16.49 -12.03 -13.64
CA ALA A 461 17.50 -11.04 -13.29
C ALA A 461 17.11 -9.61 -13.75
N GLY A 462 16.08 -9.47 -14.58
CA GLY A 462 15.56 -8.19 -15.05
C GLY A 462 14.55 -7.55 -14.09
N PRO A 463 13.91 -6.44 -14.50
CA PRO A 463 12.90 -5.76 -13.71
C PRO A 463 11.74 -6.70 -13.30
N ARG A 464 11.33 -6.59 -12.02
CA ARG A 464 10.35 -7.50 -11.42
C ARG A 464 9.03 -6.80 -11.12
N ARG A 465 9.07 -5.86 -10.15
CA ARG A 465 7.88 -5.15 -9.66
C ARG A 465 8.17 -3.66 -9.51
N PRO A 466 8.12 -2.89 -10.61
CA PRO A 466 8.26 -1.44 -10.55
C PRO A 466 7.17 -0.82 -9.67
N VAL A 467 7.56 0.06 -8.75
CA VAL A 467 6.64 0.77 -7.84
C VAL A 467 6.75 2.28 -7.97
N ASP A 468 7.86 2.76 -8.51
CA ASP A 468 8.10 4.18 -8.75
C ASP A 468 8.94 4.36 -10.00
N CYS A 469 8.77 5.49 -10.67
CA CYS A 469 9.66 5.95 -11.71
C CYS A 469 9.77 7.48 -11.62
N LYS A 470 11.00 7.98 -11.67
CA LYS A 470 11.33 9.38 -11.44
C LYS A 470 12.42 9.82 -12.39
N PHE A 471 12.21 10.96 -13.02
CA PHE A 471 13.27 11.60 -13.80
C PHE A 471 14.23 12.36 -12.89
N SER A 472 15.52 12.37 -13.27
CA SER A 472 16.49 13.29 -12.70
C SER A 472 16.06 14.76 -12.91
N PRO A 473 16.54 15.71 -12.08
CA PRO A 473 16.14 17.12 -12.21
C PRO A 473 16.38 17.74 -13.59
N ASP A 474 17.43 17.28 -14.32
CA ASP A 474 17.71 17.68 -15.69
C ASP A 474 16.84 16.97 -16.75
N GLY A 475 16.08 15.95 -16.34
CA GLY A 475 15.21 15.17 -17.22
C GLY A 475 15.95 14.18 -18.15
N GLU A 476 17.26 13.97 -17.95
CA GLU A 476 18.09 13.16 -18.86
C GLU A 476 18.17 11.69 -18.43
N VAL A 477 17.79 11.37 -17.21
CA VAL A 477 17.87 10.03 -16.64
C VAL A 477 16.53 9.65 -16.04
N LEU A 478 16.03 8.47 -16.39
CA LEU A 478 14.89 7.87 -15.72
C LEU A 478 15.39 6.83 -14.71
N TYR A 479 15.02 7.01 -13.45
CA TYR A 479 15.20 6.01 -12.40
C TYR A 479 13.91 5.23 -12.19
N VAL A 480 14.03 3.90 -12.08
CA VAL A 480 12.88 3.03 -11.81
C VAL A 480 13.16 2.25 -10.54
N VAL A 481 12.30 2.42 -9.56
CA VAL A 481 12.36 1.71 -8.29
C VAL A 481 11.58 0.40 -8.42
N ASP A 482 12.31 -0.69 -8.28
CA ASP A 482 11.79 -2.06 -8.31
C ASP A 482 11.85 -2.62 -6.88
N ILE A 483 10.70 -2.90 -6.30
CA ILE A 483 10.60 -3.35 -4.90
C ILE A 483 11.23 -4.73 -4.68
N GLY A 484 11.46 -5.48 -5.75
CA GLY A 484 12.06 -6.81 -5.72
C GLY A 484 11.04 -7.95 -5.72
N VAL A 485 11.44 -9.08 -5.15
CA VAL A 485 10.65 -10.31 -5.15
C VAL A 485 9.66 -10.32 -3.99
N ILE A 486 8.41 -10.58 -4.30
CA ILE A 486 7.34 -10.80 -3.34
C ILE A 486 6.72 -12.17 -3.64
N GLY A 487 6.99 -13.13 -2.78
CA GLY A 487 6.27 -14.40 -2.74
C GLY A 487 4.94 -14.24 -1.99
N PHE A 488 4.14 -15.29 -2.01
CA PHE A 488 2.92 -15.37 -1.22
C PHE A 488 2.90 -16.72 -0.49
N ASP A 489 2.86 -16.68 0.84
CA ASP A 489 2.71 -17.89 1.65
C ASP A 489 1.24 -18.31 1.66
N LEU A 490 0.98 -19.51 1.15
CA LEU A 490 -0.35 -20.12 1.10
C LEU A 490 -0.62 -21.07 2.28
N ALA A 491 0.38 -21.30 3.14
CA ALA A 491 0.26 -22.27 4.26
C ALA A 491 -0.60 -21.74 5.42
N GLY A 492 -0.91 -20.45 5.42
CA GLY A 492 -1.73 -19.81 6.43
C GLY A 492 -3.21 -19.73 6.10
N ALA A 493 -3.92 -18.88 6.81
CA ALA A 493 -5.36 -18.64 6.66
C ALA A 493 -5.72 -17.76 5.45
N GLY A 494 -4.75 -17.35 4.71
CA GLY A 494 -4.89 -16.56 3.49
C GLY A 494 -3.53 -16.37 2.84
N PRO A 495 -3.51 -15.87 1.59
CA PRO A 495 -2.27 -15.58 0.91
C PRO A 495 -1.63 -14.33 1.54
N PHE A 496 -0.54 -14.54 2.28
CA PHE A 496 0.24 -13.42 2.84
C PHE A 496 1.43 -13.09 1.96
N PRO A 497 1.72 -11.79 1.72
CA PRO A 497 2.94 -11.39 1.08
C PRO A 497 4.15 -11.87 1.88
N SER A 498 5.10 -12.46 1.18
CA SER A 498 6.35 -12.98 1.73
C SER A 498 7.50 -12.33 0.95
N PRO A 499 7.85 -11.07 1.27
CA PRO A 499 8.86 -10.33 0.54
C PRO A 499 10.25 -10.89 0.81
N VAL A 500 11.08 -10.98 -0.23
CA VAL A 500 12.46 -11.46 -0.15
C VAL A 500 13.39 -10.27 0.08
N ALA A 501 14.09 -10.26 1.20
CA ALA A 501 15.00 -9.17 1.55
C ALA A 501 16.18 -9.06 0.58
N GLY A 502 16.68 -7.84 0.39
CA GLY A 502 17.86 -7.59 -0.45
C GLY A 502 17.63 -7.87 -1.94
N THR A 503 16.39 -7.94 -2.39
CA THR A 503 16.07 -8.15 -3.81
C THR A 503 15.56 -6.89 -4.50
N GLY A 504 15.41 -5.80 -3.77
CA GLY A 504 15.05 -4.50 -4.32
C GLY A 504 16.18 -3.90 -5.16
N VAL A 505 15.80 -3.22 -6.24
CA VAL A 505 16.70 -2.68 -7.24
C VAL A 505 16.24 -1.30 -7.67
N ILE A 506 17.18 -0.41 -7.94
CA ILE A 506 16.91 0.80 -8.70
C ILE A 506 17.61 0.67 -10.05
N TRP A 507 16.83 0.75 -11.12
CA TRP A 507 17.31 0.75 -12.50
C TRP A 507 17.51 2.19 -12.96
N ARG A 508 18.59 2.44 -13.71
CA ARG A 508 18.90 3.72 -14.34
C ARG A 508 18.81 3.56 -15.85
N ILE A 509 18.00 4.41 -16.48
CA ILE A 509 17.80 4.37 -17.93
C ILE A 509 18.23 5.72 -18.52
N THR A 510 19.04 5.69 -19.56
CA THR A 510 19.52 6.85 -20.30
C THR A 510 19.34 6.63 -21.79
N LYS A 511 19.19 7.71 -22.56
CA LYS A 511 19.27 7.63 -24.00
C LYS A 511 20.72 7.46 -24.43
N GLN A 512 20.99 6.62 -25.42
CA GLN A 512 22.34 6.42 -25.94
C GLN A 512 22.90 7.72 -26.53
N GLY A 513 24.15 8.04 -26.22
CA GLY A 513 24.80 9.27 -26.67
C GLY A 513 24.60 10.47 -25.74
N THR A 514 23.80 10.35 -24.66
CA THR A 514 23.75 11.36 -23.59
C THR A 514 24.78 11.06 -22.50
N ASN A 515 25.42 12.10 -21.97
CA ASN A 515 26.27 11.98 -20.79
C ASN A 515 25.36 12.03 -19.55
N ALA A 516 25.05 10.88 -18.98
CA ALA A 516 24.27 10.80 -17.77
C ALA A 516 24.98 11.50 -16.61
N SER A 517 24.35 12.51 -16.01
CA SER A 517 24.78 13.11 -14.74
C SER A 517 24.35 12.25 -13.56
N GLY A 518 25.06 12.35 -12.42
CA GLY A 518 24.70 11.70 -11.17
C GLY A 518 25.67 10.64 -10.68
N PRO A 519 25.38 9.99 -9.54
CA PRO A 519 26.25 9.00 -8.92
C PRO A 519 26.58 7.82 -9.84
N PRO A 520 27.68 7.08 -9.57
CA PRO A 520 28.04 5.90 -10.34
C PRO A 520 26.97 4.81 -10.22
N ALA A 521 26.92 3.93 -11.22
CA ALA A 521 26.07 2.73 -11.17
C ALA A 521 26.73 1.58 -10.38
N ASN A 522 25.97 0.50 -10.18
CA ASN A 522 26.38 -0.74 -9.47
C ASN A 522 26.66 -0.53 -7.97
N LEU A 523 25.94 0.39 -7.34
CA LEU A 523 25.96 0.57 -5.90
C LEU A 523 25.24 -0.60 -5.21
N SER A 524 25.73 -0.98 -4.01
CA SER A 524 25.03 -1.94 -3.13
C SER A 524 24.54 -1.22 -1.88
N ALA A 525 23.31 -1.53 -1.46
CA ALA A 525 22.74 -0.97 -0.26
C ALA A 525 23.55 -1.30 0.99
N MET A 526 23.47 -0.44 1.99
CA MET A 526 24.07 -0.70 3.30
C MET A 526 23.31 -1.83 4.01
N PRO A 527 24.03 -2.75 4.70
CA PRO A 527 23.33 -3.76 5.49
C PRO A 527 22.48 -3.09 6.59
N PRO A 528 21.33 -3.69 6.97
CA PRO A 528 20.50 -3.15 8.04
C PRO A 528 21.27 -3.12 9.37
N LYS A 529 21.03 -2.10 10.21
CA LYS A 529 21.64 -1.99 11.57
C LYS A 529 21.24 -3.12 12.51
N THR A 530 20.12 -3.74 12.28
CA THR A 530 19.55 -4.82 13.11
C THR A 530 19.23 -6.01 12.23
N ASN A 531 19.39 -7.21 12.78
CA ASN A 531 18.96 -8.43 12.09
C ASN A 531 17.47 -8.32 11.72
N ILE A 532 17.15 -8.70 10.50
CA ILE A 532 15.77 -8.82 10.03
C ILE A 532 15.08 -9.85 10.93
N LYS A 533 14.00 -9.46 11.61
CA LYS A 533 13.29 -10.28 12.59
C LYS A 533 12.43 -11.35 11.95
#